data_b944dec814bb3032945b18280ba10209
#
_entry.id   b944dec814bb3032945b18280ba10209
#
_cell.length_a   1.000
_cell.length_b   1.000
_cell.length_c   1.000
_cell.angle_alpha   90.00
_cell.angle_beta   90.00
_cell.angle_gamma   90.00
#
_symmetry.space_group_name_H-M   'P 1'
#
loop_
_entity.id
_entity.type
_entity.pdbx_description
1 polymer ?
#
loop_
_entity_poly.entity_id
_entity_poly.type
_entity_poly.pdbx_seq_one_letter_code
_entity_poly.pdbx_strand_id
1 'polypeptide(L)'
;MFITFKYEGFGLITKQGYGIVMLLQEEITNQITVGNCKEVLRNLPANSVQLTVTSPPYRNAIDYDSHASGSGTYYRGRLNLDTNTYLDNMTDIFNNKVYRVTKEGGYCCIVIANEVVNGTILPLPHMLLSRLVQPFGKWNLHEEIIWHKVTGGTNRYGSFIIHPYPKYYRANIMHEFILILRKGDVNTGRTKRIEILPATHEEWTREIANSVWHIAPVPPGCIDHPCPFPEEIPYRLMKLYSYQNDLILDPFNGSGQTTKVAHNFSRRYIGIDLVKQYVELAKCRIEREPVHIRNEALVANWRKIPSHFKNQG
;
A
#
# COMPACT_ATOMS: atom_id res chain seq x y z
N MET A 1 44.21 5.70 8.53
CA MET A 1 43.84 4.94 9.73
C MET A 1 42.34 4.61 9.59
N PHE A 2 42.02 3.37 9.20
CA PHE A 2 40.66 2.93 8.99
C PHE A 2 40.13 2.40 10.31
N ILE A 3 39.07 2.99 10.83
CA ILE A 3 38.33 2.46 12.01
C ILE A 3 37.13 1.67 11.47
N THR A 4 37.14 0.38 11.70
CA THR A 4 36.07 -0.53 11.29
C THR A 4 35.15 -0.77 12.48
N PHE A 5 33.87 -0.43 12.33
CA PHE A 5 32.85 -0.83 13.29
C PHE A 5 32.02 -1.98 12.71
N LYS A 6 31.92 -3.07 13.44
CA LYS A 6 31.09 -4.20 13.11
C LYS A 6 29.73 -3.99 13.79
N TYR A 7 28.68 -3.77 13.02
CA TYR A 7 27.30 -3.87 13.51
C TYR A 7 26.79 -5.25 13.12
N GLU A 8 26.30 -6.03 14.07
CA GLU A 8 25.69 -7.34 13.81
C GLU A 8 24.42 -7.11 13.00
N GLY A 9 24.46 -7.53 11.72
CA GLY A 9 23.34 -7.46 10.77
C GLY A 9 23.52 -6.53 9.58
N PHE A 10 24.54 -5.67 9.53
CA PHE A 10 24.85 -4.81 8.38
C PHE A 10 26.37 -4.72 8.20
N GLY A 11 26.83 -4.80 6.93
CA GLY A 11 28.25 -4.87 6.56
C GLY A 11 29.12 -3.70 7.01
N LEU A 12 30.40 -3.76 6.69
CA LEU A 12 31.48 -2.84 7.08
C LEU A 12 31.23 -1.39 6.63
N ILE A 13 31.26 -0.42 7.57
CA ILE A 13 31.09 1.02 7.31
C ILE A 13 32.47 1.68 7.14
N THR A 14 32.77 2.28 5.97
CA THR A 14 33.91 3.13 5.74
C THR A 14 33.52 4.63 5.78
N LYS A 15 34.39 5.45 6.37
CA LYS A 15 34.15 6.89 6.56
C LYS A 15 34.30 7.69 5.26
N GLN A 16 33.20 7.94 4.54
CA GLN A 16 32.99 9.15 3.72
C GLN A 16 31.47 9.31 3.53
N GLY A 17 30.85 10.36 4.09
CA GLY A 17 29.42 10.48 4.34
C GLY A 17 28.48 10.17 3.15
N TYR A 18 28.80 10.57 1.93
CA TYR A 18 27.96 10.30 0.74
C TYR A 18 28.11 8.87 0.21
N GLY A 19 29.31 8.29 0.27
CA GLY A 19 29.55 6.92 -0.18
C GLY A 19 28.86 5.88 0.69
N ILE A 20 28.75 6.08 1.99
CA ILE A 20 28.10 5.15 2.93
C ILE A 20 26.59 5.08 2.66
N VAL A 21 25.96 6.21 2.41
CA VAL A 21 24.51 6.28 2.16
C VAL A 21 24.15 5.60 0.84
N MET A 22 24.99 5.73 -0.19
CA MET A 22 24.79 5.00 -1.46
C MET A 22 24.99 3.49 -1.30
N LEU A 23 26.02 3.06 -0.57
CA LEU A 23 26.26 1.62 -0.31
C LEU A 23 25.12 0.99 0.46
N LEU A 24 24.58 1.65 1.49
CA LEU A 24 23.42 1.17 2.23
C LEU A 24 22.17 1.07 1.33
N GLN A 25 21.98 1.99 0.40
CA GLN A 25 20.87 1.92 -0.54
C GLN A 25 21.03 0.73 -1.51
N GLU A 26 22.22 0.47 -2.02
CA GLU A 26 22.48 -0.66 -2.90
C GLU A 26 22.27 -1.99 -2.18
N GLU A 27 22.72 -2.12 -0.94
CA GLU A 27 22.57 -3.32 -0.12
C GLU A 27 21.11 -3.70 0.16
N ILE A 28 20.22 -2.71 0.34
CA ILE A 28 18.81 -2.96 0.65
C ILE A 28 17.88 -2.84 -0.56
N THR A 29 18.39 -2.42 -1.72
CA THR A 29 17.63 -2.39 -2.98
C THR A 29 17.37 -3.81 -3.46
N ASN A 30 16.15 -4.08 -3.89
CA ASN A 30 15.63 -5.40 -4.24
C ASN A 30 15.66 -6.39 -3.06
N GLN A 31 15.48 -5.85 -1.85
CA GLN A 31 15.41 -6.62 -0.62
C GLN A 31 14.08 -6.39 0.12
N ILE A 32 13.70 -7.42 0.87
CA ILE A 32 12.66 -7.34 1.87
C ILE A 32 13.32 -7.58 3.23
N THR A 33 13.20 -6.60 4.12
CA THR A 33 13.93 -6.55 5.39
C THR A 33 12.99 -6.72 6.57
N VAL A 34 13.39 -7.56 7.53
CA VAL A 34 12.73 -7.63 8.83
C VAL A 34 13.16 -6.44 9.68
N GLY A 35 12.23 -5.59 10.09
CA GLY A 35 12.58 -4.44 10.91
C GLY A 35 11.49 -3.39 11.06
N ASN A 36 11.72 -2.45 11.97
CA ASN A 36 10.86 -1.30 12.14
C ASN A 36 11.08 -0.30 10.98
N CYS A 37 10.02 -0.01 10.22
CA CYS A 37 10.12 0.91 9.09
C CYS A 37 10.67 2.30 9.48
N LYS A 38 10.39 2.80 10.69
CA LYS A 38 10.94 4.09 11.17
C LYS A 38 12.47 4.07 11.26
N GLU A 39 13.05 2.93 11.60
CA GLU A 39 14.51 2.76 11.75
C GLU A 39 15.16 2.50 10.39
N VAL A 40 14.61 1.58 9.61
CA VAL A 40 15.13 1.25 8.27
C VAL A 40 15.11 2.48 7.36
N LEU A 41 14.01 3.22 7.36
CA LEU A 41 13.88 4.43 6.54
C LEU A 41 14.87 5.54 6.92
N ARG A 42 15.36 5.61 8.17
CA ARG A 42 16.40 6.59 8.54
C ARG A 42 17.69 6.42 7.73
N ASN A 43 18.00 5.20 7.36
CA ASN A 43 19.22 4.84 6.65
C ASN A 43 19.10 5.02 5.13
N LEU A 44 17.89 5.22 4.61
CA LEU A 44 17.70 5.51 3.20
C LEU A 44 18.05 6.96 2.87
N PRO A 45 18.66 7.21 1.68
CA PRO A 45 18.90 8.58 1.21
C PRO A 45 17.60 9.36 1.07
N ALA A 46 17.65 10.65 1.35
CA ALA A 46 16.55 11.54 0.99
C ALA A 46 16.38 11.57 -0.55
N ASN A 47 15.15 11.74 -1.02
CA ASN A 47 14.81 11.85 -2.44
C ASN A 47 15.30 10.67 -3.30
N SER A 48 15.22 9.44 -2.77
CA SER A 48 15.63 8.22 -3.47
C SER A 48 14.46 7.41 -4.03
N VAL A 49 13.29 7.45 -3.39
CA VAL A 49 12.09 6.67 -3.73
C VAL A 49 11.20 7.44 -4.70
N GLN A 50 10.80 6.81 -5.79
CA GLN A 50 9.84 7.40 -6.74
C GLN A 50 8.40 7.22 -6.30
N LEU A 51 8.07 6.02 -5.81
CA LEU A 51 6.69 5.66 -5.47
C LEU A 51 6.68 4.78 -4.22
N THR A 52 5.84 5.13 -3.27
CA THR A 52 5.44 4.26 -2.18
C THR A 52 4.04 3.72 -2.45
N VAL A 53 3.85 2.41 -2.36
CA VAL A 53 2.52 1.76 -2.38
C VAL A 53 2.43 0.87 -1.17
N THR A 54 1.45 1.10 -0.31
CA THR A 54 1.38 0.40 0.96
C THR A 54 -0.03 0.39 1.55
N SER A 55 -0.29 -0.57 2.43
CA SER A 55 -1.45 -0.58 3.32
C SER A 55 -0.96 -0.64 4.76
N PRO A 56 -1.11 0.43 5.54
CA PRO A 56 -0.69 0.42 6.93
C PRO A 56 -1.51 -0.60 7.75
N PRO A 57 -0.97 -1.11 8.87
CA PRO A 57 -1.69 -2.06 9.71
C PRO A 57 -3.01 -1.44 10.19
N TYR A 58 -4.09 -2.20 10.10
CA TYR A 58 -5.38 -1.77 10.60
C TYR A 58 -5.36 -1.72 12.12
N ARG A 59 -5.82 -0.61 12.70
CA ARG A 59 -5.71 -0.33 14.13
C ARG A 59 -6.30 -1.45 15.04
N ASN A 60 -7.51 -1.89 14.75
CA ASN A 60 -8.23 -2.90 15.56
C ASN A 60 -9.05 -3.89 14.73
N ALA A 61 -9.01 -3.80 13.40
CA ALA A 61 -9.89 -4.59 12.54
C ALA A 61 -9.38 -6.02 12.32
N ILE A 62 -8.09 -6.26 12.55
CA ILE A 62 -7.41 -7.52 12.22
C ILE A 62 -6.51 -7.92 13.38
N ASP A 63 -6.64 -9.15 13.82
CA ASP A 63 -5.72 -9.78 14.74
C ASP A 63 -4.53 -10.36 13.98
N TYR A 64 -3.47 -9.58 13.86
CA TYR A 64 -2.24 -10.00 13.18
C TYR A 64 -1.49 -11.09 13.96
N ASP A 65 -1.76 -11.27 15.26
CA ASP A 65 -1.07 -12.24 16.11
C ASP A 65 -1.64 -13.65 15.97
N SER A 66 -2.91 -13.80 15.64
CA SER A 66 -3.52 -15.11 15.38
C SER A 66 -2.92 -15.81 14.15
N HIS A 67 -2.26 -15.05 13.28
CA HIS A 67 -1.61 -15.54 12.06
C HIS A 67 -0.07 -15.64 12.17
N ALA A 68 0.52 -14.96 13.16
CA ALA A 68 1.96 -15.01 13.42
C ALA A 68 2.27 -15.99 14.57
N SER A 69 2.44 -17.27 14.28
CA SER A 69 2.89 -18.28 15.24
C SER A 69 4.36 -18.08 15.62
N GLY A 70 4.69 -17.06 16.41
CA GLY A 70 6.06 -16.84 16.89
C GLY A 70 6.23 -15.56 17.67
N SER A 71 6.49 -15.68 18.91
CA SER A 71 7.25 -14.91 19.93
C SER A 71 7.64 -13.43 19.69
N GLY A 72 7.03 -12.68 18.82
CA GLY A 72 7.30 -11.25 18.63
C GLY A 72 6.35 -10.39 19.45
N THR A 73 6.83 -9.75 20.49
CA THR A 73 6.09 -8.90 21.45
C THR A 73 5.46 -7.63 20.86
N TYR A 74 5.51 -7.39 19.56
CA TYR A 74 5.12 -6.11 18.94
C TYR A 74 3.67 -6.03 18.45
N TYR A 75 2.97 -7.16 18.28
CA TYR A 75 1.60 -7.20 17.78
C TYR A 75 0.71 -8.17 18.56
N ARG A 76 0.97 -8.33 19.87
CA ARG A 76 0.09 -9.13 20.72
C ARG A 76 -1.26 -8.45 20.86
N GLY A 77 -2.20 -9.01 20.17
CA GLY A 77 -3.57 -8.53 20.18
C GLY A 77 -3.73 -7.30 19.28
N ARG A 78 -4.94 -7.11 18.77
CA ARG A 78 -5.37 -5.89 18.09
C ARG A 78 -4.53 -4.73 18.60
N LEU A 79 -3.94 -3.91 17.71
CA LEU A 79 -3.22 -2.71 18.13
C LEU A 79 -4.18 -1.87 18.98
N ASN A 80 -4.35 -2.17 20.23
CA ASN A 80 -5.34 -1.56 21.13
C ASN A 80 -4.96 -0.10 21.41
N LEU A 81 -4.42 0.55 20.35
CA LEU A 81 -4.08 1.95 20.33
C LEU A 81 -5.38 2.76 20.25
N ASP A 82 -5.46 3.79 21.04
CA ASP A 82 -6.45 4.82 20.81
C ASP A 82 -6.24 5.44 19.43
N THR A 83 -7.30 6.03 18.89
CA THR A 83 -7.29 6.56 17.53
C THR A 83 -6.21 7.62 17.31
N ASN A 84 -5.97 8.48 18.31
CA ASN A 84 -5.00 9.56 18.17
C ASN A 84 -3.58 9.03 18.14
N THR A 85 -3.22 8.12 19.06
CA THR A 85 -1.91 7.44 19.08
C THR A 85 -1.62 6.73 17.76
N TYR A 86 -2.62 6.02 17.18
CA TYR A 86 -2.48 5.41 15.87
C TYR A 86 -2.20 6.46 14.77
N LEU A 87 -3.03 7.51 14.71
CA LEU A 87 -2.88 8.57 13.72
C LEU A 87 -1.56 9.33 13.86
N ASP A 88 -1.09 9.58 15.09
CA ASP A 88 0.20 10.23 15.36
C ASP A 88 1.37 9.38 14.86
N ASN A 89 1.31 8.07 15.09
CA ASN A 89 2.31 7.12 14.58
C ASN A 89 2.34 7.08 13.04
N MET A 90 1.18 7.00 12.40
CA MET A 90 1.09 6.99 10.94
C MET A 90 1.52 8.34 10.35
N THR A 91 1.15 9.45 10.99
CA THR A 91 1.59 10.79 10.59
C THR A 91 3.11 10.92 10.66
N ASP A 92 3.75 10.44 11.73
CA ASP A 92 5.22 10.46 11.82
C ASP A 92 5.87 9.63 10.71
N ILE A 93 5.35 8.44 10.43
CA ILE A 93 5.89 7.59 9.36
C ILE A 93 5.74 8.28 8.00
N PHE A 94 4.53 8.72 7.63
CA PHE A 94 4.28 9.25 6.30
C PHE A 94 4.84 10.67 6.11
N ASN A 95 4.66 11.59 7.06
CA ASN A 95 5.14 12.98 6.91
C ASN A 95 6.65 13.14 7.14
N ASN A 96 7.27 12.30 7.99
CA ASN A 96 8.67 12.50 8.34
C ASN A 96 9.59 11.47 7.69
N LYS A 97 9.21 10.20 7.62
CA LYS A 97 10.09 9.15 7.10
C LYS A 97 9.89 8.95 5.60
N VAL A 98 8.66 8.65 5.19
CA VAL A 98 8.33 8.39 3.78
C VAL A 98 8.49 9.67 2.96
N TYR A 99 8.00 10.82 3.42
CA TYR A 99 8.19 12.10 2.73
C TYR A 99 9.65 12.44 2.47
N ARG A 100 10.52 12.22 3.47
CA ARG A 100 11.95 12.50 3.35
C ARG A 100 12.61 11.69 2.23
N VAL A 101 12.29 10.40 2.16
CA VAL A 101 12.91 9.52 1.16
C VAL A 101 12.26 9.62 -0.22
N THR A 102 11.04 10.14 -0.33
CA THR A 102 10.36 10.34 -1.60
C THR A 102 11.01 11.46 -2.40
N LYS A 103 11.21 11.25 -3.70
CA LYS A 103 11.72 12.26 -4.65
C LYS A 103 10.76 13.44 -4.78
N GLU A 104 11.27 14.60 -5.16
CA GLU A 104 10.41 15.68 -5.65
C GLU A 104 9.65 15.20 -6.90
N GLY A 105 8.33 15.41 -6.91
CA GLY A 105 7.43 14.87 -7.92
C GLY A 105 7.10 13.39 -7.75
N GLY A 106 7.60 12.72 -6.71
CA GLY A 106 7.27 11.34 -6.36
C GLY A 106 5.95 11.22 -5.60
N TYR A 107 5.48 9.98 -5.44
CA TYR A 107 4.15 9.69 -4.92
C TYR A 107 4.17 8.74 -3.73
N CYS A 108 3.13 8.86 -2.89
CA CYS A 108 2.83 7.91 -1.82
C CYS A 108 1.35 7.51 -1.92
N CYS A 109 1.10 6.24 -2.19
CA CYS A 109 -0.23 5.67 -2.34
C CYS A 109 -0.55 4.79 -1.12
N ILE A 110 -1.60 5.13 -0.39
CA ILE A 110 -2.00 4.47 0.86
C ILE A 110 -3.35 3.79 0.66
N VAL A 111 -3.37 2.47 0.72
CA VAL A 111 -4.61 1.67 0.71
C VAL A 111 -5.12 1.55 2.14
N ILE A 112 -6.30 2.10 2.42
CA ILE A 112 -6.83 2.20 3.77
C ILE A 112 -8.37 2.18 3.79
N ALA A 113 -8.95 1.52 4.80
CA ALA A 113 -10.39 1.40 4.97
C ALA A 113 -10.91 2.21 6.17
N ASN A 114 -12.19 2.55 6.13
CA ASN A 114 -12.91 2.96 7.32
C ASN A 114 -12.92 1.83 8.36
N GLU A 115 -12.86 2.19 9.62
CA GLU A 115 -13.04 1.26 10.73
C GLU A 115 -14.46 1.37 11.30
N VAL A 116 -14.98 0.29 11.84
CA VAL A 116 -16.25 0.30 12.57
C VAL A 116 -15.97 0.05 14.05
N VAL A 117 -16.31 1.01 14.88
CA VAL A 117 -16.11 0.96 16.33
C VAL A 117 -17.47 1.12 17.02
N ASN A 118 -17.87 0.13 17.80
CA ASN A 118 -19.14 0.15 18.54
C ASN A 118 -20.35 0.54 17.67
N GLY A 119 -20.38 0.02 16.46
CA GLY A 119 -21.46 0.27 15.53
C GLY A 119 -21.42 1.65 14.84
N THR A 120 -20.38 2.44 15.01
CA THR A 120 -20.19 3.74 14.37
C THR A 120 -19.00 3.68 13.40
N ILE A 121 -19.15 4.30 12.24
CA ILE A 121 -18.05 4.39 11.26
C ILE A 121 -17.05 5.44 11.74
N LEU A 122 -15.82 5.01 11.95
CA LEU A 122 -14.67 5.88 12.13
C LEU A 122 -14.03 6.12 10.75
N PRO A 123 -14.08 7.35 10.21
CA PRO A 123 -13.57 7.66 8.86
C PRO A 123 -12.03 7.80 8.88
N LEU A 124 -11.35 6.73 9.23
CA LEU A 124 -9.91 6.68 9.44
C LEU A 124 -9.08 7.18 8.25
N PRO A 125 -9.44 6.87 6.98
CA PRO A 125 -8.76 7.42 5.81
C PRO A 125 -8.73 8.95 5.80
N HIS A 126 -9.88 9.58 6.02
CA HIS A 126 -10.02 11.04 5.99
C HIS A 126 -9.37 11.72 7.21
N MET A 127 -9.41 11.07 8.39
CA MET A 127 -8.71 11.54 9.57
C MET A 127 -7.18 11.51 9.37
N LEU A 128 -6.66 10.46 8.74
CA LEU A 128 -5.24 10.39 8.38
C LEU A 128 -4.90 11.41 7.29
N LEU A 129 -5.71 11.48 6.23
CA LEU A 129 -5.51 12.41 5.12
C LEU A 129 -5.39 13.86 5.61
N SER A 130 -6.29 14.30 6.52
CA SER A 130 -6.27 15.64 7.08
C SER A 130 -4.97 16.00 7.81
N ARG A 131 -4.25 15.01 8.35
CA ARG A 131 -2.96 15.21 9.02
C ARG A 131 -1.77 15.14 8.06
N LEU A 132 -1.93 14.50 6.90
CA LEU A 132 -0.85 14.30 5.94
C LEU A 132 -0.73 15.43 4.93
N VAL A 133 -1.85 16.06 4.55
CA VAL A 133 -1.88 17.07 3.50
C VAL A 133 -1.79 18.49 4.03
N GLN A 134 -1.31 19.39 3.17
CA GLN A 134 -1.26 20.80 3.49
C GLN A 134 -2.66 21.37 3.76
N PRO A 135 -2.80 22.37 4.68
CA PRO A 135 -1.70 23.06 5.38
C PRO A 135 -1.21 22.37 6.65
N PHE A 136 -1.80 21.24 7.07
CA PHE A 136 -1.47 20.58 8.34
C PHE A 136 -0.35 19.55 8.22
N GLY A 137 -0.13 19.02 7.02
CA GLY A 137 0.92 18.05 6.69
C GLY A 137 1.87 18.57 5.61
N LYS A 138 2.63 17.65 5.00
CA LYS A 138 3.67 17.98 4.01
C LYS A 138 3.29 17.63 2.58
N TRP A 139 2.32 16.75 2.39
CA TRP A 139 1.92 16.24 1.11
C TRP A 139 0.90 17.12 0.41
N ASN A 140 0.85 17.04 -0.91
CA ASN A 140 -0.29 17.50 -1.69
C ASN A 140 -1.17 16.28 -2.00
N LEU A 141 -2.48 16.40 -1.77
CA LEU A 141 -3.42 15.39 -2.27
C LEU A 141 -3.44 15.49 -3.79
N HIS A 142 -3.09 14.39 -4.45
CA HIS A 142 -3.11 14.30 -5.90
C HIS A 142 -4.44 13.74 -6.39
N GLU A 143 -4.83 12.60 -5.87
CA GLU A 143 -6.10 11.92 -6.19
C GLU A 143 -6.58 11.08 -5.02
N GLU A 144 -7.86 10.74 -5.02
CA GLU A 144 -8.48 9.72 -4.19
C GLU A 144 -9.19 8.72 -5.10
N ILE A 145 -8.80 7.45 -5.00
CA ILE A 145 -9.42 6.37 -5.76
C ILE A 145 -10.23 5.49 -4.82
N ILE A 146 -11.45 5.16 -5.22
CA ILE A 146 -12.29 4.18 -4.54
C ILE A 146 -11.96 2.78 -5.09
N TRP A 147 -11.39 1.93 -4.28
CA TRP A 147 -11.30 0.52 -4.61
C TRP A 147 -12.62 -0.18 -4.24
N HIS A 148 -13.49 -0.37 -5.23
CA HIS A 148 -14.71 -1.14 -5.08
C HIS A 148 -14.42 -2.64 -5.13
N LYS A 149 -14.79 -3.34 -4.04
CA LYS A 149 -14.67 -4.80 -3.91
C LYS A 149 -15.86 -5.46 -4.58
N VAL A 150 -15.66 -5.95 -5.78
CA VAL A 150 -16.76 -6.47 -6.66
C VAL A 150 -17.43 -7.74 -6.19
N THR A 151 -16.95 -8.37 -5.12
CA THR A 151 -17.57 -9.59 -4.56
C THR A 151 -18.52 -9.22 -3.43
N GLY A 152 -19.80 -9.53 -3.57
CA GLY A 152 -20.85 -9.26 -2.58
C GLY A 152 -20.72 -9.98 -1.23
N GLY A 153 -19.59 -10.61 -0.94
CA GLY A 153 -19.41 -11.51 0.19
C GLY A 153 -18.63 -10.99 1.39
N THR A 154 -18.05 -9.79 1.33
CA THR A 154 -17.29 -9.27 2.46
C THR A 154 -18.20 -8.57 3.47
N ASN A 155 -18.69 -9.32 4.42
CA ASN A 155 -19.41 -8.78 5.59
C ASN A 155 -18.44 -8.00 6.51
N ARG A 156 -18.05 -6.80 6.13
CA ARG A 156 -17.29 -5.93 7.05
C ARG A 156 -18.21 -5.22 8.04
N TYR A 157 -19.35 -4.79 7.57
CA TYR A 157 -20.33 -4.08 8.34
C TYR A 157 -21.59 -3.88 7.47
N GLY A 158 -22.67 -4.36 7.91
CA GLY A 158 -23.94 -4.22 7.25
C GLY A 158 -24.89 -5.26 7.83
N SER A 159 -26.14 -4.93 7.95
CA SER A 159 -27.14 -5.92 8.25
C SER A 159 -27.75 -6.34 6.93
N PHE A 160 -27.53 -7.62 6.56
CA PHE A 160 -28.41 -8.30 5.62
C PHE A 160 -29.75 -8.48 6.32
N ILE A 161 -30.46 -7.39 6.50
CA ILE A 161 -31.79 -7.46 7.11
C ILE A 161 -32.73 -7.83 5.99
N ILE A 162 -33.34 -8.98 6.14
CA ILE A 162 -34.42 -9.46 5.27
C ILE A 162 -35.57 -8.43 5.21
N HIS A 163 -35.68 -7.61 6.25
CA HIS A 163 -36.64 -6.52 6.37
C HIS A 163 -35.92 -5.24 6.84
N PRO A 164 -35.47 -4.35 5.92
CA PRO A 164 -34.82 -3.10 6.28
C PRO A 164 -35.86 -2.14 6.86
N TYR A 165 -35.95 -2.07 8.18
CA TYR A 165 -36.74 -1.06 8.83
C TYR A 165 -36.03 0.32 8.78
N PRO A 166 -36.75 1.41 8.51
CA PRO A 166 -36.18 2.76 8.64
C PRO A 166 -35.47 2.92 9.98
N LYS A 167 -34.28 3.55 9.98
CA LYS A 167 -33.38 3.76 11.12
C LYS A 167 -32.53 2.55 11.57
N TYR A 168 -32.86 1.35 11.14
CA TYR A 168 -32.08 0.13 11.48
C TYR A 168 -31.22 -0.39 10.32
N TYR A 169 -31.44 0.12 9.12
CA TYR A 169 -30.66 -0.26 7.95
C TYR A 169 -29.25 0.32 8.01
N ARG A 170 -28.25 -0.50 7.69
CA ARG A 170 -26.87 -0.09 7.49
C ARG A 170 -26.32 -0.74 6.22
N ALA A 171 -25.75 0.08 5.35
CA ALA A 171 -25.12 -0.40 4.13
C ALA A 171 -23.87 -1.21 4.44
N ASN A 172 -23.64 -2.29 3.66
CA ASN A 172 -22.36 -2.99 3.69
C ASN A 172 -21.28 -2.13 3.07
N ILE A 173 -20.09 -2.06 3.72
CA ILE A 173 -18.97 -1.29 3.20
C ILE A 173 -18.27 -2.13 2.14
N MET A 174 -18.51 -1.78 0.87
CA MET A 174 -18.00 -2.49 -0.31
C MET A 174 -16.74 -1.88 -0.91
N HIS A 175 -16.08 -0.96 -0.21
CA HIS A 175 -14.93 -0.24 -0.75
C HIS A 175 -13.86 0.03 0.29
N GLU A 176 -12.67 0.35 -0.21
CA GLU A 176 -11.58 0.98 0.51
C GLU A 176 -11.09 2.19 -0.29
N PHE A 177 -10.30 3.02 0.34
CA PHE A 177 -9.72 4.22 -0.27
C PHE A 177 -8.27 3.96 -0.66
N ILE A 178 -7.86 4.50 -1.80
CA ILE A 178 -6.46 4.62 -2.19
C ILE A 178 -6.16 6.11 -2.23
N LEU A 179 -5.49 6.59 -1.19
CA LEU A 179 -5.09 7.98 -1.06
C LEU A 179 -3.78 8.20 -1.82
N ILE A 180 -3.78 9.05 -2.83
CA ILE A 180 -2.61 9.32 -3.66
C ILE A 180 -2.05 10.68 -3.31
N LEU A 181 -0.93 10.67 -2.64
CA LEU A 181 -0.23 11.85 -2.16
C LEU A 181 0.98 12.13 -3.04
N ARG A 182 1.26 13.40 -3.29
CA ARG A 182 2.40 13.83 -4.10
C ARG A 182 3.30 14.77 -3.33
N LYS A 183 4.62 14.58 -3.48
CA LYS A 183 5.62 15.50 -2.96
C LYS A 183 5.90 16.61 -3.98
N GLY A 184 5.87 17.86 -3.52
CA GLY A 184 6.11 19.04 -4.35
C GLY A 184 4.94 19.37 -5.29
N ASP A 185 5.09 20.43 -6.08
CA ASP A 185 4.06 20.97 -6.96
C ASP A 185 3.80 20.10 -8.19
N VAL A 186 2.65 20.32 -8.85
CA VAL A 186 2.18 19.55 -10.00
C VAL A 186 3.20 19.51 -11.16
N ASN A 187 4.01 20.54 -11.30
CA ASN A 187 5.02 20.64 -12.37
C ASN A 187 6.39 20.07 -11.97
N THR A 188 6.58 19.73 -10.69
CA THR A 188 7.84 19.19 -10.19
C THR A 188 8.06 17.76 -10.68
N GLY A 189 9.25 17.47 -11.21
CA GLY A 189 9.61 16.11 -11.64
C GLY A 189 9.00 15.64 -12.95
N ARG A 190 8.34 16.51 -13.73
CA ARG A 190 7.94 16.16 -15.09
C ARG A 190 9.18 15.91 -15.94
N THR A 191 9.33 14.68 -16.39
CA THR A 191 10.39 14.30 -17.33
C THR A 191 9.82 14.19 -18.74
N LYS A 192 10.65 14.48 -19.76
CA LYS A 192 10.29 14.25 -21.17
C LYS A 192 10.36 12.77 -21.57
N ARG A 193 10.47 11.85 -20.62
CA ARG A 193 10.46 10.41 -20.90
C ARG A 193 9.07 10.01 -21.36
N ILE A 194 8.96 9.64 -22.61
CA ILE A 194 7.76 9.02 -23.17
C ILE A 194 7.99 7.51 -23.11
N GLU A 195 7.74 6.92 -21.97
CA GLU A 195 7.51 5.47 -21.90
C GLU A 195 6.03 5.26 -22.18
N ILE A 196 5.74 4.72 -23.36
CA ILE A 196 4.38 4.31 -23.71
C ILE A 196 4.01 3.18 -22.74
N LEU A 197 3.01 3.42 -21.91
CA LEU A 197 2.44 2.38 -21.07
C LEU A 197 1.88 1.29 -21.98
N PRO A 198 2.32 0.02 -21.85
CA PRO A 198 1.74 -1.09 -22.60
C PRO A 198 0.36 -1.43 -22.00
N ALA A 199 -0.59 -0.56 -22.20
CA ALA A 199 -2.00 -0.80 -21.92
C ALA A 199 -2.77 -0.57 -23.21
N THR A 200 -3.80 -1.36 -23.45
CA THR A 200 -4.71 -1.06 -24.55
C THR A 200 -5.43 0.25 -24.24
N HIS A 201 -5.82 0.99 -25.26
CA HIS A 201 -6.57 2.24 -25.08
C HIS A 201 -7.85 2.01 -24.24
N GLU A 202 -8.48 0.87 -24.42
CA GLU A 202 -9.68 0.49 -23.66
C GLU A 202 -9.39 0.25 -22.18
N GLU A 203 -8.32 -0.47 -21.87
CA GLU A 203 -7.88 -0.70 -20.47
C GLU A 203 -7.54 0.62 -19.78
N TRP A 204 -6.86 1.52 -20.50
CA TRP A 204 -6.52 2.82 -19.96
C TRP A 204 -7.76 3.66 -19.68
N THR A 205 -8.62 3.87 -20.68
CA THR A 205 -9.75 4.81 -20.59
C THR A 205 -10.89 4.31 -19.73
N ARG A 206 -11.14 3.00 -19.71
CA ARG A 206 -12.30 2.43 -19.00
C ARG A 206 -11.99 1.95 -17.59
N GLU A 207 -10.73 1.66 -17.28
CA GLU A 207 -10.37 1.04 -16.00
C GLU A 207 -9.36 1.85 -15.20
N ILE A 208 -8.16 2.08 -15.75
CA ILE A 208 -7.03 2.64 -14.97
C ILE A 208 -7.22 4.13 -14.71
N ALA A 209 -7.72 4.88 -15.70
CA ALA A 209 -7.87 6.34 -15.61
C ALA A 209 -9.10 6.80 -14.81
N ASN A 210 -9.86 5.88 -14.23
CA ASN A 210 -11.05 6.22 -13.45
C ASN A 210 -10.74 6.32 -11.95
N SER A 211 -11.49 7.15 -11.23
CA SER A 211 -11.39 7.27 -9.78
C SER A 211 -12.11 6.17 -9.01
N VAL A 212 -12.77 5.22 -9.68
CA VAL A 212 -13.35 4.02 -9.09
C VAL A 212 -12.79 2.79 -9.78
N TRP A 213 -12.07 1.97 -9.02
CA TRP A 213 -11.51 0.72 -9.49
C TRP A 213 -12.31 -0.47 -9.01
N HIS A 214 -12.77 -1.29 -9.95
CA HIS A 214 -13.52 -2.51 -9.66
C HIS A 214 -12.54 -3.70 -9.66
N ILE A 215 -12.02 -4.04 -8.49
CA ILE A 215 -11.02 -5.10 -8.33
C ILE A 215 -11.51 -6.09 -7.27
N ALA A 216 -11.52 -7.38 -7.60
CA ALA A 216 -11.86 -8.42 -6.65
C ALA A 216 -10.81 -8.48 -5.51
N PRO A 217 -11.23 -8.60 -4.25
CA PRO A 217 -10.29 -8.85 -3.15
C PRO A 217 -9.66 -10.24 -3.31
N VAL A 218 -8.49 -10.43 -2.70
CA VAL A 218 -7.87 -11.76 -2.60
C VAL A 218 -8.80 -12.66 -1.79
N PRO A 219 -9.16 -13.85 -2.30
CA PRO A 219 -10.00 -14.77 -1.54
C PRO A 219 -9.33 -15.20 -0.23
N PRO A 220 -10.09 -15.39 0.86
CA PRO A 220 -9.56 -15.90 2.11
C PRO A 220 -8.82 -17.23 1.92
N GLY A 221 -7.66 -17.37 2.58
CA GLY A 221 -6.86 -18.59 2.54
C GLY A 221 -5.97 -18.77 1.31
N CYS A 222 -6.05 -17.89 0.30
CA CYS A 222 -5.16 -17.96 -0.86
C CYS A 222 -3.72 -17.51 -0.55
N ILE A 223 -3.55 -16.65 0.43
CA ILE A 223 -2.25 -16.15 0.89
C ILE A 223 -2.27 -16.23 2.41
N ASP A 224 -1.20 -16.73 3.01
CA ASP A 224 -1.04 -16.80 4.47
C ASP A 224 -0.74 -15.41 5.07
N HIS A 225 -1.71 -14.51 4.90
CA HIS A 225 -1.70 -13.15 5.43
C HIS A 225 -3.16 -12.71 5.66
N PRO A 226 -3.47 -12.04 6.77
CA PRO A 226 -4.86 -11.77 7.18
C PRO A 226 -5.63 -10.86 6.22
N CYS A 227 -4.96 -9.94 5.52
CA CYS A 227 -5.65 -8.99 4.64
C CYS A 227 -4.75 -8.46 3.51
N PRO A 228 -4.35 -9.30 2.57
CA PRO A 228 -3.57 -8.82 1.43
C PRO A 228 -4.49 -8.07 0.45
N PHE A 229 -4.07 -6.91 -0.02
CA PHE A 229 -4.74 -6.29 -1.16
C PHE A 229 -4.31 -6.96 -2.48
N PRO A 230 -5.15 -6.91 -3.55
CA PRO A 230 -4.83 -7.53 -4.84
C PRO A 230 -3.59 -6.92 -5.52
N GLU A 231 -2.81 -7.74 -6.19
CA GLU A 231 -1.62 -7.33 -6.97
C GLU A 231 -1.97 -6.36 -8.12
N GLU A 232 -3.20 -6.33 -8.56
CA GLU A 232 -3.71 -5.38 -9.53
C GLU A 232 -3.61 -3.92 -9.06
N ILE A 233 -3.75 -3.66 -7.75
CA ILE A 233 -3.65 -2.29 -7.19
C ILE A 233 -2.23 -1.73 -7.38
N PRO A 234 -1.15 -2.35 -6.86
CA PRO A 234 0.19 -1.84 -7.09
C PRO A 234 0.59 -1.85 -8.56
N TYR A 235 0.09 -2.79 -9.37
CA TYR A 235 0.31 -2.79 -10.81
C TYR A 235 -0.20 -1.51 -11.48
N ARG A 236 -1.45 -1.12 -11.24
CA ARG A 236 -2.04 0.10 -11.79
C ARG A 236 -1.30 1.35 -11.30
N LEU A 237 -1.01 1.42 -10.00
CA LEU A 237 -0.28 2.54 -9.41
C LEU A 237 1.15 2.68 -9.94
N MET A 238 1.86 1.57 -10.15
CA MET A 238 3.19 1.60 -10.77
C MET A 238 3.15 2.07 -12.22
N LYS A 239 2.15 1.67 -12.98
CA LYS A 239 1.96 2.17 -14.35
C LYS A 239 1.67 3.66 -14.40
N LEU A 240 0.91 4.18 -13.44
CA LEU A 240 0.54 5.59 -13.37
C LEU A 240 1.70 6.49 -12.89
N TYR A 241 2.52 6.03 -11.93
CA TYR A 241 3.38 6.90 -11.13
C TYR A 241 4.86 6.51 -11.11
N SER A 242 5.28 5.50 -11.88
CA SER A 242 6.69 5.08 -11.95
C SER A 242 7.12 4.60 -13.33
N TYR A 243 8.41 4.75 -13.64
CA TYR A 243 9.07 4.17 -14.80
C TYR A 243 9.84 2.90 -14.42
N GLN A 244 10.27 2.14 -15.43
CA GLN A 244 11.22 1.03 -15.22
C GLN A 244 12.49 1.53 -14.51
N ASN A 245 13.04 0.69 -13.63
CA ASN A 245 14.18 1.00 -12.77
C ASN A 245 13.95 2.07 -11.70
N ASP A 246 12.74 2.65 -11.58
CA ASP A 246 12.42 3.47 -10.42
C ASP A 246 12.37 2.62 -9.14
N LEU A 247 12.69 3.26 -8.02
CA LEU A 247 12.65 2.61 -6.71
C LEU A 247 11.26 2.73 -6.08
N ILE A 248 10.66 1.58 -5.79
CA ILE A 248 9.37 1.43 -5.14
C ILE A 248 9.58 1.04 -3.67
N LEU A 249 8.81 1.63 -2.78
CA LEU A 249 8.86 1.36 -1.35
C LEU A 249 7.53 0.80 -0.85
N ASP A 250 7.61 -0.24 -0.01
CA ASP A 250 6.50 -0.66 0.85
C ASP A 250 6.98 -0.78 2.31
N PRO A 251 6.67 0.22 3.16
CA PRO A 251 7.10 0.20 4.56
C PRO A 251 6.28 -0.74 5.46
N PHE A 252 5.22 -1.37 4.93
CA PHE A 252 4.35 -2.34 5.60
C PHE A 252 4.09 -3.52 4.66
N ASN A 253 5.16 -4.17 4.23
CA ASN A 253 5.21 -5.07 3.07
C ASN A 253 4.30 -6.29 3.16
N GLY A 254 3.99 -6.77 4.36
CA GLY A 254 3.17 -7.96 4.56
C GLY A 254 3.60 -9.13 3.68
N SER A 255 2.64 -9.72 2.97
CA SER A 255 2.87 -10.81 2.03
C SER A 255 3.53 -10.40 0.70
N GLY A 256 3.96 -9.14 0.54
CA GLY A 256 4.78 -8.71 -0.60
C GLY A 256 4.04 -8.37 -1.88
N GLN A 257 2.80 -7.91 -1.80
CA GLN A 257 2.04 -7.57 -3.01
C GLN A 257 2.72 -6.50 -3.86
N THR A 258 3.16 -5.41 -3.22
CA THR A 258 3.87 -4.31 -3.88
C THR A 258 5.22 -4.74 -4.42
N THR A 259 6.04 -5.39 -3.59
CA THR A 259 7.41 -5.77 -3.95
C THR A 259 7.46 -6.83 -5.03
N LYS A 260 6.52 -7.78 -5.03
CA LYS A 260 6.38 -8.80 -6.08
C LYS A 260 6.02 -8.17 -7.42
N VAL A 261 5.08 -7.23 -7.44
CA VAL A 261 4.71 -6.51 -8.67
C VAL A 261 5.88 -5.67 -9.16
N ALA A 262 6.57 -4.94 -8.28
CA ALA A 262 7.74 -4.15 -8.65
C ALA A 262 8.82 -5.00 -9.31
N HIS A 263 9.16 -6.16 -8.73
CA HIS A 263 10.12 -7.11 -9.30
C HIS A 263 9.71 -7.54 -10.71
N ASN A 264 8.48 -8.00 -10.89
CA ASN A 264 8.01 -8.56 -12.16
C ASN A 264 7.88 -7.53 -13.28
N PHE A 265 7.73 -6.24 -12.93
CA PHE A 265 7.62 -5.14 -13.89
C PHE A 265 8.88 -4.29 -13.99
N SER A 266 10.05 -4.85 -13.67
CA SER A 266 11.36 -4.21 -13.83
C SER A 266 11.50 -2.90 -13.05
N ARG A 267 10.88 -2.80 -11.87
CA ARG A 267 11.14 -1.75 -10.89
C ARG A 267 12.05 -2.29 -9.78
N ARG A 268 12.90 -1.45 -9.25
CA ARG A 268 13.64 -1.75 -8.03
C ARG A 268 12.69 -1.61 -6.84
N TYR A 269 12.91 -2.35 -5.77
CA TYR A 269 12.01 -2.31 -4.62
C TYR A 269 12.74 -2.36 -3.28
N ILE A 270 12.06 -1.87 -2.26
CA ILE A 270 12.40 -2.06 -0.85
C ILE A 270 11.10 -2.40 -0.14
N GLY A 271 11.07 -3.57 0.50
CA GLY A 271 9.99 -4.00 1.38
C GLY A 271 10.47 -4.03 2.83
N ILE A 272 9.63 -3.59 3.77
CA ILE A 272 9.94 -3.64 5.20
C ILE A 272 8.74 -4.22 5.92
N ASP A 273 8.98 -5.21 6.77
CA ASP A 273 7.94 -5.74 7.66
C ASP A 273 8.54 -6.12 9.01
N LEU A 274 7.76 -6.01 10.07
CA LEU A 274 8.19 -6.42 11.41
C LEU A 274 8.16 -7.94 11.59
N VAL A 275 7.28 -8.62 10.86
CA VAL A 275 7.03 -10.05 11.02
C VAL A 275 7.91 -10.84 10.08
N LYS A 276 8.87 -11.58 10.64
CA LYS A 276 9.84 -12.39 9.87
C LYS A 276 9.14 -13.37 8.91
N GLN A 277 8.08 -14.01 9.34
CA GLN A 277 7.31 -14.97 8.53
C GLN A 277 6.72 -14.32 7.28
N TYR A 278 6.23 -13.08 7.36
CA TYR A 278 5.74 -12.34 6.20
C TYR A 278 6.86 -11.96 5.25
N VAL A 279 8.03 -11.61 5.78
CA VAL A 279 9.22 -11.33 4.95
C VAL A 279 9.64 -12.59 4.19
N GLU A 280 9.68 -13.75 4.84
CA GLU A 280 10.01 -15.03 4.21
C GLU A 280 8.96 -15.44 3.16
N LEU A 281 7.68 -15.29 3.49
CA LEU A 281 6.57 -15.51 2.57
C LEU A 281 6.69 -14.62 1.33
N ALA A 282 6.91 -13.32 1.51
CA ALA A 282 7.05 -12.37 0.42
C ALA A 282 8.22 -12.69 -0.50
N LYS A 283 9.39 -13.07 0.05
CA LYS A 283 10.54 -13.52 -0.73
C LYS A 283 10.23 -14.77 -1.55
N CYS A 284 9.60 -15.77 -0.93
CA CYS A 284 9.19 -16.99 -1.62
C CYS A 284 8.21 -16.68 -2.78
N ARG A 285 7.27 -15.78 -2.57
CA ARG A 285 6.27 -15.39 -3.59
C ARG A 285 6.89 -14.65 -4.77
N ILE A 286 7.89 -13.80 -4.54
CA ILE A 286 8.62 -13.13 -5.62
C ILE A 286 9.31 -14.16 -6.53
N GLU A 287 9.90 -15.19 -5.96
CA GLU A 287 10.68 -16.18 -6.70
C GLU A 287 9.81 -17.22 -7.42
N ARG A 288 8.66 -17.58 -6.87
CA ARG A 288 7.91 -18.79 -7.27
C ARG A 288 6.54 -18.54 -7.87
N GLU A 289 5.95 -17.37 -7.66
CA GLU A 289 4.58 -17.12 -8.07
C GLU A 289 4.50 -16.07 -9.18
N PRO A 290 3.71 -16.33 -10.25
CA PRO A 290 3.39 -15.29 -11.22
C PRO A 290 2.57 -14.17 -10.59
N VAL A 291 2.61 -12.97 -11.16
CA VAL A 291 1.73 -11.86 -10.76
C VAL A 291 0.31 -12.09 -11.27
N HIS A 292 -0.65 -11.95 -10.41
CA HIS A 292 -2.07 -12.09 -10.73
C HIS A 292 -2.70 -10.71 -10.98
N ILE A 293 -2.77 -10.32 -12.25
CA ILE A 293 -3.29 -9.00 -12.70
C ILE A 293 -4.66 -9.20 -13.29
N ARG A 294 -5.56 -9.76 -12.98
CA ARG A 294 -6.97 -9.91 -13.39
C ARG A 294 -7.54 -11.26 -12.97
N ASN A 295 -8.62 -11.18 -12.27
CA ASN A 295 -9.54 -12.30 -12.18
C ASN A 295 -10.63 -12.10 -13.25
N GLU A 296 -10.33 -12.47 -14.52
CA GLU A 296 -11.21 -12.26 -15.68
C GLU A 296 -12.62 -12.85 -15.46
N ALA A 297 -12.74 -13.93 -14.71
CA ALA A 297 -14.03 -14.55 -14.43
C ALA A 297 -14.94 -13.66 -13.56
N LEU A 298 -14.37 -12.90 -12.61
CA LEU A 298 -15.14 -12.01 -11.75
C LEU A 298 -15.49 -10.71 -12.47
N VAL A 299 -14.58 -10.18 -13.28
CA VAL A 299 -14.81 -8.99 -14.12
C VAL A 299 -15.87 -9.27 -15.18
N ALA A 300 -15.85 -10.44 -15.83
CA ALA A 300 -16.85 -10.84 -16.80
C ALA A 300 -18.26 -10.95 -16.20
N ASN A 301 -18.38 -11.42 -14.97
CA ASN A 301 -19.68 -11.50 -14.28
C ASN A 301 -20.20 -10.11 -13.85
N TRP A 302 -19.33 -9.19 -13.50
CA TRP A 302 -19.72 -7.82 -13.14
C TRP A 302 -20.13 -6.98 -14.35
N ARG A 303 -19.53 -7.21 -15.52
CA ARG A 303 -19.91 -6.58 -16.81
C ARG A 303 -21.28 -7.03 -17.35
N LYS A 304 -21.83 -8.09 -16.83
CA LYS A 304 -23.22 -8.51 -17.10
C LYS A 304 -24.19 -7.66 -16.28
N ILE A 305 -24.21 -6.34 -16.52
CA ILE A 305 -25.31 -5.51 -16.06
C ILE A 305 -26.59 -6.10 -16.68
N PRO A 306 -27.59 -6.47 -15.87
CA PRO A 306 -28.84 -6.97 -16.39
C PRO A 306 -29.38 -6.01 -17.45
N SER A 307 -29.83 -6.56 -18.56
CA SER A 307 -30.25 -5.81 -19.76
C SER A 307 -31.37 -4.78 -19.52
N HIS A 308 -32.10 -4.89 -18.42
CA HIS A 308 -33.16 -3.96 -18.04
C HIS A 308 -32.65 -2.57 -17.60
N PHE A 309 -31.35 -2.40 -17.27
CA PHE A 309 -30.77 -1.09 -17.01
C PHE A 309 -30.20 -0.40 -18.25
N LYS A 310 -30.19 -1.05 -19.42
CA LYS A 310 -29.66 -0.50 -20.67
C LYS A 310 -30.63 0.44 -21.40
N ASN A 311 -31.90 0.49 -21.00
CA ASN A 311 -32.96 1.20 -21.73
C ASN A 311 -33.51 2.44 -21.00
N GLN A 312 -32.76 3.04 -20.08
CA GLN A 312 -33.13 4.31 -19.47
C GLN A 312 -32.02 5.36 -19.72
N GLY A 313 -31.86 5.72 -20.99
CA GLY A 313 -31.02 6.82 -21.46
C GLY A 313 -31.75 7.53 -22.59
#